data_e911b1d13a95c820621c2dd093e11047
#
_entry.id   e911b1d13a95c820621c2dd093e11047
#
_cell.length_a   1.000
_cell.length_b   1.000
_cell.length_c   1.000
_cell.angle_alpha   90.00
_cell.angle_beta   90.00
_cell.angle_gamma   90.00
#
_symmetry.space_group_name_H-M   'P 1'
#
loop_
_entity.id
_entity.type
_entity.pdbx_description
1 polymer ?
#
loop_
_entity_poly.entity_id
_entity_poly.type
_entity_poly.pdbx_seq_one_letter_code
_entity_poly.pdbx_strand_id
1 'polypeptide(L)'
;MNEVKRPKKPLIFYYTLVMVALALFNFLLVPWIAEQQIIEVDYGTFITMTENKEIDQVKVEDNQILFEGKDGKVYKTGLMNDPDLVNRLHDSGAQFGGEIVEETSPLLNILLTWVQPVVLFIALGQFMSKKLMDRAGGPNSLMFNGGSSNARVYVQSSDGIKFDDVEGVDEAEESLQEIVDYLHNPDKYREIGASMPKGVLLVGPPGTGKTMLAKAVAGEANVPFFSISGSEFVEMFVGMGASKVRDLFKQAKEKAPCIVFIDEIDAIGQKRNAGVMGGNDEREQTLNQLLTEMDGFEGNSGVIILAATNRPESLDPALTRPGRFDRRVPVELPDLQGRE
;
A
#
# COMPACT_ATOMS: atom_id res chain seq x y z
N MET A 1 -17.55 2.31 -23.36
CA MET A 1 -17.94 1.88 -21.99
C MET A 1 -16.71 1.27 -21.34
N ASN A 2 -16.02 2.04 -20.50
CA ASN A 2 -14.81 1.58 -19.83
C ASN A 2 -15.20 0.98 -18.48
N GLU A 3 -14.92 -0.31 -18.28
CA GLU A 3 -15.14 -0.99 -17.01
C GLU A 3 -14.27 -0.35 -15.92
N VAL A 4 -14.93 0.15 -14.89
CA VAL A 4 -14.27 0.62 -13.66
C VAL A 4 -13.73 -0.61 -12.93
N LYS A 5 -12.42 -0.83 -12.99
CA LYS A 5 -11.74 -1.87 -12.19
C LYS A 5 -11.92 -1.53 -10.71
N ARG A 6 -12.64 -2.38 -9.99
CA ARG A 6 -12.81 -2.29 -8.53
C ARG A 6 -11.44 -2.30 -7.85
N PRO A 7 -11.22 -1.46 -6.81
CA PRO A 7 -9.95 -1.43 -6.10
C PRO A 7 -9.66 -2.82 -5.50
N LYS A 8 -8.48 -3.36 -5.77
CA LYS A 8 -8.03 -4.63 -5.18
C LYS A 8 -7.84 -4.40 -3.68
N LYS A 9 -8.52 -5.21 -2.85
CA LYS A 9 -8.38 -5.15 -1.39
C LYS A 9 -6.92 -5.39 -0.99
N PRO A 10 -6.40 -4.70 0.05
CA PRO A 10 -5.01 -4.86 0.48
C PRO A 10 -4.73 -6.31 0.87
N LEU A 11 -3.51 -6.76 0.64
CA LEU A 11 -3.07 -8.15 0.85
C LEU A 11 -3.33 -8.63 2.29
N ILE A 12 -3.23 -7.72 3.25
CA ILE A 12 -3.52 -7.97 4.67
C ILE A 12 -4.95 -8.47 4.89
N PHE A 13 -5.93 -8.02 4.08
CA PHE A 13 -7.31 -8.48 4.14
C PHE A 13 -7.45 -9.97 3.80
N TYR A 14 -6.67 -10.47 2.84
CA TYR A 14 -6.70 -11.88 2.48
C TYR A 14 -6.00 -12.73 3.55
N TYR A 15 -4.93 -12.24 4.16
CA TYR A 15 -4.26 -12.93 5.26
C TYR A 15 -5.14 -13.00 6.51
N THR A 16 -5.83 -11.93 6.89
CA THR A 16 -6.77 -11.96 8.01
C THR A 16 -7.95 -12.88 7.71
N LEU A 17 -8.46 -12.91 6.49
CA LEU A 17 -9.55 -13.82 6.08
C LEU A 17 -9.12 -15.29 6.22
N VAL A 18 -7.91 -15.63 5.74
CA VAL A 18 -7.36 -17.00 5.83
C VAL A 18 -7.12 -17.39 7.29
N MET A 19 -6.58 -16.48 8.12
CA MET A 19 -6.39 -16.71 9.55
C MET A 19 -7.71 -17.01 10.26
N VAL A 20 -8.74 -16.20 10.00
CA VAL A 20 -10.07 -16.39 10.57
C VAL A 20 -10.68 -17.71 10.08
N ALA A 21 -10.53 -18.03 8.80
CA ALA A 21 -11.03 -19.30 8.25
C ALA A 21 -10.35 -20.52 8.88
N LEU A 22 -9.04 -20.48 9.08
CA LEU A 22 -8.28 -21.54 9.75
C LEU A 22 -8.65 -21.67 11.23
N ALA A 23 -8.85 -20.55 11.92
CA ALA A 23 -9.31 -20.56 13.30
C ALA A 23 -10.71 -21.17 13.43
N LEU A 24 -11.64 -20.80 12.55
CA LEU A 24 -13.00 -21.37 12.51
C LEU A 24 -12.97 -22.85 12.15
N PHE A 25 -12.13 -23.27 11.23
CA PHE A 25 -11.94 -24.67 10.87
C PHE A 25 -11.47 -25.49 12.07
N ASN A 26 -10.45 -24.99 12.78
CA ASN A 26 -9.85 -25.69 13.92
C ASN A 26 -10.78 -25.71 15.15
N PHE A 27 -11.55 -24.64 15.36
CA PHE A 27 -12.38 -24.50 16.55
C PHE A 27 -13.77 -25.11 16.41
N LEU A 28 -14.33 -25.18 15.21
CA LEU A 28 -15.68 -25.65 14.95
C LEU A 28 -15.73 -27.00 14.23
N LEU A 29 -14.89 -27.20 13.19
CA LEU A 29 -15.00 -28.40 12.36
C LEU A 29 -14.25 -29.61 12.95
N VAL A 30 -13.09 -29.39 13.56
CA VAL A 30 -12.32 -30.50 14.12
C VAL A 30 -13.03 -31.17 15.30
N PRO A 31 -13.56 -30.44 16.30
CA PRO A 31 -14.35 -31.04 17.37
C PRO A 31 -15.63 -31.71 16.86
N TRP A 32 -16.33 -31.07 15.93
CA TRP A 32 -17.57 -31.61 15.36
C TRP A 32 -17.36 -32.94 14.62
N ILE A 33 -16.25 -33.08 13.89
CA ILE A 33 -15.92 -34.35 13.22
C ILE A 33 -15.50 -35.42 14.24
N ALA A 34 -14.81 -35.04 15.30
CA ALA A 34 -14.40 -35.95 16.36
C ALA A 34 -15.61 -36.50 17.14
N GLU A 35 -16.60 -35.66 17.44
CA GLU A 35 -17.82 -36.07 18.17
C GLU A 35 -18.73 -36.97 17.33
N GLN A 36 -18.75 -36.88 16.02
CA GLN A 36 -19.62 -37.72 15.17
C GLN A 36 -19.18 -39.19 15.11
N GLN A 37 -18.02 -39.54 15.60
CA GLN A 37 -17.53 -40.93 15.59
C GLN A 37 -17.87 -41.69 16.89
N ILE A 38 -18.36 -41.03 17.92
CA ILE A 38 -18.65 -41.63 19.22
C ILE A 38 -20.17 -41.81 19.40
N ILE A 39 -20.60 -43.03 19.59
CA ILE A 39 -22.01 -43.38 19.80
C ILE A 39 -22.31 -43.35 21.28
N GLU A 40 -23.28 -42.55 21.71
CA GLU A 40 -23.74 -42.48 23.09
C GLU A 40 -24.74 -43.58 23.37
N VAL A 41 -24.50 -44.37 24.40
CA VAL A 41 -25.38 -45.47 24.87
C VAL A 41 -25.63 -45.35 26.36
N ASP A 42 -26.73 -45.94 26.81
CA ASP A 42 -27.02 -46.01 28.24
C ASP A 42 -26.17 -47.07 28.96
N TYR A 43 -26.04 -46.95 30.29
CA TYR A 43 -25.21 -47.86 31.09
C TYR A 43 -25.73 -49.32 31.06
N GLY A 44 -27.04 -49.54 30.90
CA GLY A 44 -27.63 -50.87 30.75
C GLY A 44 -27.19 -51.57 29.46
N THR A 45 -27.10 -50.82 28.33
CA THR A 45 -26.59 -51.32 27.07
C THR A 45 -25.10 -51.68 27.19
N PHE A 46 -24.30 -50.85 27.87
CA PHE A 46 -22.89 -51.14 28.16
C PHE A 46 -22.73 -52.47 28.94
N ILE A 47 -23.53 -52.68 30.00
CA ILE A 47 -23.54 -53.94 30.78
C ILE A 47 -23.89 -55.13 29.89
N THR A 48 -24.93 -55.01 29.07
CA THR A 48 -25.36 -56.07 28.17
C THR A 48 -24.25 -56.44 27.14
N MET A 49 -23.59 -55.43 26.57
CA MET A 49 -22.47 -55.64 25.63
C MET A 49 -21.28 -56.26 26.35
N THR A 50 -21.04 -55.94 27.63
CA THR A 50 -19.98 -56.55 28.45
C THR A 50 -20.28 -58.03 28.71
N GLU A 51 -21.50 -58.37 29.10
CA GLU A 51 -21.93 -59.76 29.34
C GLU A 51 -21.90 -60.61 28.07
N ASN A 52 -22.25 -60.04 26.93
CA ASN A 52 -22.20 -60.71 25.62
C ASN A 52 -20.77 -60.82 25.07
N LYS A 53 -19.76 -60.26 25.74
CA LYS A 53 -18.34 -60.23 25.28
C LYS A 53 -18.15 -59.52 23.94
N GLU A 54 -18.95 -58.52 23.67
CA GLU A 54 -18.92 -57.71 22.45
C GLU A 54 -17.94 -56.53 22.52
N ILE A 55 -17.34 -56.30 23.68
CA ILE A 55 -16.38 -55.21 23.93
C ILE A 55 -14.96 -55.71 23.75
N ASP A 56 -14.09 -54.90 23.11
CA ASP A 56 -12.66 -55.16 22.93
C ASP A 56 -11.82 -54.39 23.94
N GLN A 57 -12.03 -53.08 24.03
CA GLN A 57 -11.28 -52.20 24.93
C GLN A 57 -12.24 -51.29 25.73
N VAL A 58 -11.90 -51.04 26.99
CA VAL A 58 -12.65 -50.14 27.89
C VAL A 58 -11.69 -49.16 28.56
N LYS A 59 -11.96 -47.88 28.45
CA LYS A 59 -11.27 -46.79 29.16
C LYS A 59 -12.24 -46.14 30.13
N VAL A 60 -11.97 -46.28 31.44
CA VAL A 60 -12.76 -45.63 32.48
C VAL A 60 -12.15 -44.27 32.78
N GLU A 61 -12.96 -43.22 32.57
CA GLU A 61 -12.63 -41.82 32.87
C GLU A 61 -13.44 -41.34 34.10
N ASP A 62 -13.15 -40.16 34.63
CA ASP A 62 -13.73 -39.66 35.89
C ASP A 62 -15.27 -39.60 35.85
N ASN A 63 -15.88 -39.28 34.72
CA ASN A 63 -17.34 -39.10 34.59
C ASN A 63 -17.95 -40.00 33.52
N GLN A 64 -17.18 -40.73 32.74
CA GLN A 64 -17.68 -41.51 31.61
C GLN A 64 -16.81 -42.76 31.37
N ILE A 65 -17.42 -43.72 30.70
CA ILE A 65 -16.73 -44.91 30.19
C ILE A 65 -16.74 -44.85 28.68
N LEU A 66 -15.53 -44.83 28.07
CA LEU A 66 -15.36 -44.99 26.66
C LEU A 66 -15.01 -46.46 26.37
N PHE A 67 -15.64 -47.04 25.38
CA PHE A 67 -15.33 -48.41 25.02
C PHE A 67 -15.46 -48.66 23.52
N GLU A 68 -14.62 -49.55 23.04
CA GLU A 68 -14.62 -49.99 21.65
C GLU A 68 -15.27 -51.36 21.55
N GLY A 69 -16.31 -51.47 20.70
CA GLY A 69 -16.94 -52.73 20.39
C GLY A 69 -16.11 -53.55 19.38
N LYS A 70 -16.26 -54.85 19.36
CA LYS A 70 -15.68 -55.75 18.35
C LYS A 70 -16.11 -55.40 16.91
N ASP A 71 -17.14 -54.55 16.78
CA ASP A 71 -17.58 -53.98 15.51
C ASP A 71 -16.70 -52.80 15.03
N GLY A 72 -15.67 -52.39 15.82
CA GLY A 72 -14.76 -51.28 15.52
C GLY A 72 -15.37 -49.90 15.73
N LYS A 73 -16.50 -49.80 16.43
CA LYS A 73 -17.12 -48.51 16.75
C LYS A 73 -16.81 -48.13 18.20
N VAL A 74 -16.66 -46.82 18.41
CA VAL A 74 -16.40 -46.26 19.74
C VAL A 74 -17.72 -45.81 20.36
N TYR A 75 -17.95 -46.25 21.57
CA TYR A 75 -19.13 -45.96 22.36
C TYR A 75 -18.75 -45.17 23.61
N LYS A 76 -19.67 -44.38 24.14
CA LYS A 76 -19.53 -43.71 25.42
C LYS A 76 -20.77 -43.91 26.27
N THR A 77 -20.59 -44.04 27.59
CA THR A 77 -21.65 -44.05 28.57
C THR A 77 -21.23 -43.33 29.83
N GLY A 78 -22.21 -42.83 30.60
CA GLY A 78 -21.92 -42.20 31.89
C GLY A 78 -21.41 -43.22 32.92
N LEU A 79 -20.44 -42.80 33.73
CA LEU A 79 -19.98 -43.64 34.84
C LEU A 79 -21.06 -43.73 35.93
N MET A 80 -21.45 -44.96 36.31
CA MET A 80 -22.28 -45.22 37.45
C MET A 80 -21.47 -45.86 38.58
N ASN A 81 -21.88 -45.65 39.82
CA ASN A 81 -21.22 -46.25 40.98
C ASN A 81 -21.56 -47.77 41.06
N ASP A 82 -20.83 -48.57 40.31
CA ASP A 82 -20.97 -50.04 40.24
C ASP A 82 -19.72 -50.69 40.88
N PRO A 83 -19.85 -51.26 42.09
CA PRO A 83 -18.74 -51.93 42.77
C PRO A 83 -18.21 -53.16 42.04
N ASP A 84 -19.05 -53.79 41.21
CA ASP A 84 -18.71 -55.02 40.48
C ASP A 84 -18.20 -54.78 39.05
N LEU A 85 -18.07 -53.50 38.61
CA LEU A 85 -17.64 -53.14 37.28
C LEU A 85 -16.34 -53.83 36.89
N VAL A 86 -15.32 -53.79 37.78
CA VAL A 86 -14.00 -54.38 37.52
C VAL A 86 -14.09 -55.89 37.30
N ASN A 87 -14.90 -56.58 38.14
CA ASN A 87 -15.08 -58.03 38.03
C ASN A 87 -15.78 -58.41 36.70
N ARG A 88 -16.80 -57.66 36.32
CA ARG A 88 -17.53 -57.85 35.03
C ARG A 88 -16.63 -57.64 33.84
N LEU A 89 -15.82 -56.60 33.87
CA LEU A 89 -14.86 -56.33 32.79
C LEU A 89 -13.81 -57.42 32.68
N HIS A 90 -13.30 -57.92 33.82
CA HIS A 90 -12.39 -59.06 33.85
C HIS A 90 -13.00 -60.33 33.26
N ASP A 91 -14.25 -60.65 33.62
CA ASP A 91 -14.94 -61.84 33.16
C ASP A 91 -15.35 -61.74 31.66
N SER A 92 -15.53 -60.52 31.15
CA SER A 92 -15.77 -60.28 29.71
C SER A 92 -14.57 -60.56 28.83
N GLY A 93 -13.34 -60.48 29.40
CA GLY A 93 -12.09 -60.59 28.68
C GLY A 93 -11.70 -59.36 27.88
N ALA A 94 -12.42 -58.24 28.06
CA ALA A 94 -12.04 -56.97 27.45
C ALA A 94 -10.74 -56.40 28.07
N GLN A 95 -9.97 -55.72 27.29
CA GLN A 95 -8.85 -54.94 27.81
C GLN A 95 -9.38 -53.67 28.48
N PHE A 96 -9.14 -53.50 29.79
CA PHE A 96 -9.62 -52.31 30.49
C PHE A 96 -8.51 -51.62 31.30
N GLY A 97 -8.60 -50.27 31.36
CA GLY A 97 -7.71 -49.44 32.13
C GLY A 97 -8.36 -48.14 32.56
N GLY A 98 -7.88 -47.62 33.70
CA GLY A 98 -8.23 -46.25 34.07
C GLY A 98 -7.42 -45.23 33.23
N GLU A 99 -7.93 -44.04 33.13
CA GLU A 99 -7.19 -42.94 32.49
C GLU A 99 -5.92 -42.67 33.28
N ILE A 100 -4.76 -42.92 32.69
CA ILE A 100 -3.50 -42.40 33.22
C ILE A 100 -3.46 -40.92 32.74
N VAL A 101 -3.81 -40.01 33.63
CA VAL A 101 -3.66 -38.57 33.36
C VAL A 101 -2.15 -38.31 33.24
N GLU A 102 -1.61 -38.43 32.04
CA GLU A 102 -0.32 -37.85 31.76
C GLU A 102 -0.51 -36.33 31.83
N GLU A 103 0.00 -35.71 32.87
CA GLU A 103 0.07 -34.26 32.99
C GLU A 103 0.96 -33.73 31.84
N THR A 104 0.41 -33.66 30.65
CA THR A 104 1.03 -32.90 29.60
C THR A 104 1.09 -31.46 30.09
N SER A 105 2.31 -30.97 30.27
CA SER A 105 2.57 -29.62 30.77
C SER A 105 1.62 -28.64 30.04
N PRO A 106 0.81 -27.84 30.77
CA PRO A 106 -0.11 -26.89 30.16
C PRO A 106 0.60 -25.95 29.19
N LEU A 107 1.87 -25.68 29.45
CA LEU A 107 2.76 -24.88 28.57
C LEU A 107 3.00 -25.57 27.22
N LEU A 108 3.15 -26.89 27.20
CA LEU A 108 3.40 -27.65 25.97
C LEU A 108 2.16 -27.67 25.09
N ASN A 109 0.98 -27.76 25.71
CA ASN A 109 -0.31 -27.73 25.02
C ASN A 109 -0.59 -26.34 24.43
N ILE A 110 -0.32 -25.26 25.16
CA ILE A 110 -0.40 -23.88 24.65
C ILE A 110 0.59 -23.67 23.51
N LEU A 111 1.81 -24.16 23.63
CA LEU A 111 2.85 -24.00 22.62
C LEU A 111 2.50 -24.73 21.32
N LEU A 112 1.97 -25.94 21.40
CA LEU A 112 1.55 -26.70 20.22
C LEU A 112 0.28 -26.12 19.57
N THR A 113 -0.70 -25.69 20.38
CA THR A 113 -1.99 -25.23 19.87
C THR A 113 -1.93 -23.81 19.32
N TRP A 114 -1.11 -22.92 19.91
CA TRP A 114 -1.07 -21.50 19.54
C TRP A 114 0.20 -21.06 18.80
N VAL A 115 1.36 -21.57 19.21
CA VAL A 115 2.64 -21.13 18.63
C VAL A 115 2.93 -21.85 17.33
N GLN A 116 2.63 -23.15 17.22
CA GLN A 116 2.88 -23.92 15.99
C GLN A 116 2.16 -23.36 14.76
N PRO A 117 0.86 -23.00 14.78
CA PRO A 117 0.19 -22.41 13.63
C PRO A 117 0.80 -21.06 13.24
N VAL A 118 1.19 -20.24 14.21
CA VAL A 118 1.81 -18.93 13.96
C VAL A 118 3.17 -19.07 13.30
N VAL A 119 4.01 -19.99 13.80
CA VAL A 119 5.35 -20.28 13.23
C VAL A 119 5.19 -20.84 11.80
N LEU A 120 4.25 -21.76 11.60
CA LEU A 120 3.96 -22.32 10.28
C LEU A 120 3.51 -21.23 9.30
N PHE A 121 2.67 -20.31 9.77
CA PHE A 121 2.18 -19.19 8.95
C PHE A 121 3.29 -18.20 8.58
N ILE A 122 4.19 -17.88 9.53
CA ILE A 122 5.36 -17.04 9.29
C ILE A 122 6.31 -17.74 8.28
N ALA A 123 6.56 -19.03 8.44
CA ALA A 123 7.41 -19.80 7.54
C ALA A 123 6.80 -19.88 6.12
N LEU A 124 5.50 -20.13 6.02
CA LEU A 124 4.78 -20.15 4.74
C LEU A 124 4.78 -18.77 4.08
N GLY A 125 4.57 -17.71 4.88
CA GLY A 125 4.64 -16.32 4.45
C GLY A 125 6.02 -15.95 3.90
N GLN A 126 7.09 -16.37 4.57
CA GLN A 126 8.47 -16.17 4.11
C GLN A 126 8.78 -17.00 2.86
N PHE A 127 8.30 -18.22 2.77
CA PHE A 127 8.49 -19.07 1.59
C PHE A 127 7.75 -18.52 0.36
N MET A 128 6.50 -18.07 0.55
CA MET A 128 5.74 -17.41 -0.53
C MET A 128 6.34 -16.06 -0.91
N SER A 129 6.81 -15.28 0.05
CA SER A 129 7.43 -13.99 -0.25
C SER A 129 8.70 -14.15 -1.08
N LYS A 130 9.56 -15.14 -0.78
CA LYS A 130 10.73 -15.44 -1.61
C LYS A 130 10.36 -15.76 -3.06
N LYS A 131 9.31 -16.54 -3.27
CA LYS A 131 8.88 -16.95 -4.62
C LYS A 131 8.14 -15.84 -5.39
N LEU A 132 7.51 -14.89 -4.69
CA LEU A 132 6.90 -13.68 -5.28
C LEU A 132 7.94 -12.57 -5.50
N MET A 133 8.98 -12.50 -4.68
CA MET A 133 10.03 -11.49 -4.74
C MET A 133 10.96 -11.63 -5.95
N ASP A 134 11.19 -12.84 -6.44
CA ASP A 134 11.93 -13.08 -7.68
C ASP A 134 11.19 -12.55 -8.93
N ARG A 135 9.90 -12.20 -8.79
CA ARG A 135 9.08 -11.61 -9.87
C ARG A 135 8.69 -10.14 -9.68
N ALA A 136 8.96 -9.53 -8.55
CA ALA A 136 8.49 -8.17 -8.21
C ALA A 136 9.48 -7.38 -7.34
N GLY A 137 10.73 -7.27 -7.75
CA GLY A 137 11.71 -6.28 -7.22
C GLY A 137 11.71 -6.04 -5.71
N GLY A 138 12.65 -6.66 -4.98
CA GLY A 138 13.20 -6.28 -3.67
C GLY A 138 12.34 -6.29 -2.38
N PRO A 139 12.99 -6.66 -1.23
CA PRO A 139 12.30 -6.87 0.05
C PRO A 139 11.67 -5.64 0.72
N ASN A 140 11.99 -4.44 0.29
CA ASN A 140 11.51 -3.19 0.90
C ASN A 140 10.16 -2.69 0.36
N SER A 141 9.58 -3.35 -0.66
CA SER A 141 8.40 -2.82 -1.35
C SER A 141 7.06 -3.20 -0.72
N LEU A 142 6.99 -4.21 0.14
CA LEU A 142 5.71 -4.71 0.65
C LEU A 142 5.31 -4.19 2.03
N MET A 143 6.24 -3.70 2.84
CA MET A 143 5.92 -3.24 4.20
C MET A 143 5.81 -1.71 4.34
N PHE A 144 6.36 -0.96 3.39
CA PHE A 144 6.37 0.51 3.40
C PHE A 144 5.83 1.16 2.13
N ASN A 145 5.16 0.42 1.24
CA ASN A 145 4.60 0.98 0.00
C ASN A 145 3.29 1.78 0.20
N GLY A 146 3.06 2.29 1.41
CA GLY A 146 2.04 3.30 1.67
C GLY A 146 2.43 4.71 1.21
N GLY A 147 3.65 4.90 0.73
CA GLY A 147 4.19 6.22 0.39
C GLY A 147 4.90 6.32 -0.96
N SER A 148 4.99 5.26 -1.76
CA SER A 148 5.49 5.44 -3.12
C SER A 148 4.43 6.18 -3.92
N SER A 149 4.68 7.44 -4.15
CA SER A 149 3.96 8.28 -5.08
C SER A 149 3.90 7.53 -6.42
N ASN A 150 2.69 7.12 -6.83
CA ASN A 150 2.40 6.89 -8.23
C ASN A 150 2.36 8.25 -8.95
N ALA A 151 3.41 9.05 -8.80
CA ALA A 151 3.64 10.13 -9.73
C ALA A 151 3.73 9.44 -11.08
N ARG A 152 2.72 9.62 -11.89
CA ARG A 152 2.69 9.11 -13.26
C ARG A 152 3.82 9.84 -13.96
N VAL A 153 4.99 9.19 -13.99
CA VAL A 153 6.06 9.60 -14.86
C VAL A 153 5.51 9.43 -16.25
N TYR A 154 4.93 10.47 -16.78
CA TYR A 154 4.74 10.56 -18.21
C TYR A 154 6.11 10.82 -18.80
N VAL A 155 6.90 9.76 -18.95
CA VAL A 155 7.94 9.77 -19.97
C VAL A 155 7.16 9.78 -21.28
N GLN A 156 6.79 10.95 -21.72
CA GLN A 156 6.27 11.10 -23.06
C GLN A 156 7.43 10.81 -24.00
N SER A 157 7.32 9.68 -24.70
CA SER A 157 8.10 9.43 -25.90
C SER A 157 7.90 10.61 -26.86
N SER A 158 8.82 10.80 -27.76
CA SER A 158 8.99 11.84 -28.77
C SER A 158 7.80 12.20 -29.69
N ASP A 159 6.60 11.74 -29.43
CA ASP A 159 5.34 12.24 -30.04
C ASP A 159 4.86 13.49 -29.31
N GLY A 160 5.78 14.27 -28.76
CA GLY A 160 5.50 15.42 -27.92
C GLY A 160 4.87 16.56 -28.69
N ILE A 161 3.88 17.17 -28.09
CA ILE A 161 3.34 18.47 -28.44
C ILE A 161 4.52 19.46 -28.55
N LYS A 162 4.60 20.21 -29.63
CA LYS A 162 5.59 21.24 -29.88
C LYS A 162 4.96 22.63 -29.82
N PHE A 163 5.79 23.68 -29.92
CA PHE A 163 5.29 25.04 -29.96
C PHE A 163 4.35 25.27 -31.17
N ASP A 164 4.63 24.66 -32.31
CA ASP A 164 3.75 24.69 -33.49
C ASP A 164 2.31 24.14 -33.24
N ASP A 165 2.13 23.40 -32.16
CA ASP A 165 0.81 22.86 -31.76
C ASP A 165 0.07 23.78 -30.76
N VAL A 166 0.70 24.90 -30.35
CA VAL A 166 0.16 25.82 -29.34
C VAL A 166 0.08 27.22 -29.96
N GLU A 167 -1.09 27.64 -30.35
CA GLU A 167 -1.28 28.94 -30.99
C GLU A 167 -1.77 30.03 -30.02
N GLY A 168 -1.46 31.30 -30.35
CA GLY A 168 -1.93 32.46 -29.63
C GLY A 168 -1.24 32.75 -28.30
N VAL A 169 0.00 32.28 -28.14
CA VAL A 169 0.83 32.47 -26.92
C VAL A 169 2.27 32.92 -27.24
N ASP A 170 2.48 33.63 -28.35
CA ASP A 170 3.78 34.01 -28.91
C ASP A 170 4.73 34.64 -27.87
N GLU A 171 4.25 35.55 -27.03
CA GLU A 171 5.07 36.21 -25.99
C GLU A 171 5.53 35.21 -24.92
N ALA A 172 4.67 34.25 -24.57
CA ALA A 172 5.02 33.20 -23.64
C ALA A 172 6.01 32.20 -24.26
N GLU A 173 5.87 31.88 -25.53
CA GLU A 173 6.82 31.05 -26.29
C GLU A 173 8.20 31.69 -26.35
N GLU A 174 8.31 32.95 -26.75
CA GLU A 174 9.60 33.66 -26.79
C GLU A 174 10.30 33.62 -25.44
N SER A 175 9.55 33.82 -24.36
CA SER A 175 10.05 33.72 -22.97
C SER A 175 10.53 32.33 -22.60
N LEU A 176 9.93 31.28 -23.14
CA LEU A 176 10.24 29.88 -22.84
C LEU A 176 11.28 29.29 -23.79
N GLN A 177 11.48 29.88 -24.98
CA GLN A 177 12.49 29.46 -25.94
C GLN A 177 13.88 29.47 -25.35
N GLU A 178 14.17 30.45 -24.48
CA GLU A 178 15.45 30.53 -23.77
C GLU A 178 15.70 29.28 -22.89
N ILE A 179 14.65 28.72 -22.33
CA ILE A 179 14.73 27.49 -21.52
C ILE A 179 15.03 26.29 -22.40
N VAL A 180 14.39 26.21 -23.56
CA VAL A 180 14.66 25.18 -24.55
C VAL A 180 16.11 25.23 -25.01
N ASP A 181 16.62 26.43 -25.35
CA ASP A 181 17.99 26.62 -25.75
C ASP A 181 18.99 26.22 -24.66
N TYR A 182 18.69 26.53 -23.40
CA TYR A 182 19.51 26.12 -22.27
C TYR A 182 19.54 24.60 -22.11
N LEU A 183 18.42 23.93 -22.21
CA LEU A 183 18.35 22.48 -22.07
C LEU A 183 19.09 21.76 -23.20
N HIS A 184 19.14 22.35 -24.40
CA HIS A 184 19.93 21.85 -25.52
C HIS A 184 21.44 22.11 -25.38
N ASN A 185 21.80 23.29 -24.87
CA ASN A 185 23.18 23.75 -24.85
C ASN A 185 23.59 24.32 -23.48
N PRO A 186 23.60 23.56 -22.41
CA PRO A 186 23.84 24.05 -21.04
C PRO A 186 25.26 24.59 -20.87
N ASP A 187 26.24 24.06 -21.60
CA ASP A 187 27.64 24.48 -21.51
C ASP A 187 27.89 25.91 -22.02
N LYS A 188 27.15 26.33 -23.05
CA LYS A 188 27.22 27.71 -23.57
C LYS A 188 26.85 28.74 -22.50
N TYR A 189 25.84 28.45 -21.72
CA TYR A 189 25.38 29.34 -20.63
C TYR A 189 26.32 29.32 -19.44
N ARG A 190 26.94 28.17 -19.18
CA ARG A 190 27.97 28.04 -18.14
C ARG A 190 29.23 28.83 -18.44
N GLU A 191 29.70 28.81 -19.69
CA GLU A 191 30.91 29.53 -20.12
C GLU A 191 30.77 31.05 -19.96
N ILE A 192 29.60 31.61 -20.23
CA ILE A 192 29.35 33.05 -20.05
C ILE A 192 28.95 33.45 -18.63
N GLY A 193 28.90 32.47 -17.68
CA GLY A 193 28.55 32.73 -16.31
C GLY A 193 27.07 33.07 -16.09
N ALA A 194 26.19 32.77 -17.06
CA ALA A 194 24.75 32.99 -16.92
C ALA A 194 24.14 31.98 -15.95
N SER A 195 23.34 32.46 -15.00
CA SER A 195 22.54 31.61 -14.14
C SER A 195 21.13 31.49 -14.70
N MET A 196 20.72 30.26 -15.02
CA MET A 196 19.36 30.02 -15.46
C MET A 196 18.37 30.01 -14.30
N PRO A 197 17.13 30.43 -14.53
CA PRO A 197 16.08 30.32 -13.52
C PRO A 197 15.84 28.84 -13.17
N LYS A 198 15.77 28.54 -11.88
CA LYS A 198 15.46 27.18 -11.42
C LYS A 198 14.00 26.83 -11.64
N GLY A 199 13.12 27.83 -11.59
CA GLY A 199 11.69 27.68 -11.73
C GLY A 199 11.02 28.82 -12.47
N VAL A 200 10.04 28.46 -13.29
CA VAL A 200 9.20 29.40 -14.04
C VAL A 200 7.75 29.20 -13.65
N LEU A 201 7.06 30.29 -13.42
CA LEU A 201 5.65 30.32 -13.06
C LEU A 201 4.82 30.79 -14.25
N LEU A 202 4.01 29.91 -14.82
CA LEU A 202 3.01 30.21 -15.83
C LEU A 202 1.75 30.79 -15.16
N VAL A 203 1.38 32.00 -15.51
CA VAL A 203 0.30 32.75 -14.85
C VAL A 203 -0.74 33.14 -15.89
N GLY A 204 -2.00 32.80 -15.66
CA GLY A 204 -3.07 33.20 -16.58
C GLY A 204 -4.43 32.60 -16.21
N PRO A 205 -5.51 33.06 -16.83
CA PRO A 205 -6.85 32.52 -16.61
C PRO A 205 -6.94 31.01 -16.89
N PRO A 206 -7.96 30.32 -16.36
CA PRO A 206 -8.19 28.92 -16.72
C PRO A 206 -8.52 28.81 -18.22
N GLY A 207 -8.05 27.71 -18.83
CA GLY A 207 -8.29 27.44 -20.26
C GLY A 207 -7.35 28.14 -21.24
N THR A 208 -6.28 28.84 -20.80
CA THR A 208 -5.28 29.47 -21.67
C THR A 208 -4.18 28.53 -22.16
N GLY A 209 -4.28 27.22 -21.95
CA GLY A 209 -3.30 26.27 -22.49
C GLY A 209 -2.00 26.11 -21.69
N LYS A 210 -1.89 26.61 -20.44
CA LYS A 210 -0.65 26.54 -19.63
C LYS A 210 -0.04 25.14 -19.54
N THR A 211 -0.88 24.12 -19.32
CA THR A 211 -0.44 22.73 -19.28
C THR A 211 0.04 22.22 -20.64
N MET A 212 -0.60 22.67 -21.73
CA MET A 212 -0.20 22.34 -23.11
C MET A 212 1.13 23.01 -23.45
N LEU A 213 1.29 24.28 -23.11
CA LEU A 213 2.52 25.03 -23.30
C LEU A 213 3.71 24.40 -22.54
N ALA A 214 3.50 23.97 -21.29
CA ALA A 214 4.55 23.28 -20.53
C ALA A 214 4.98 21.96 -21.19
N LYS A 215 4.04 21.24 -21.80
CA LYS A 215 4.34 20.02 -22.60
C LYS A 215 5.10 20.36 -23.87
N ALA A 216 4.73 21.46 -24.53
CA ALA A 216 5.40 21.91 -25.74
C ALA A 216 6.87 22.26 -25.48
N VAL A 217 7.17 22.95 -24.38
CA VAL A 217 8.55 23.21 -23.95
C VAL A 217 9.36 21.92 -23.79
N ALA A 218 8.80 20.89 -23.18
CA ALA A 218 9.48 19.62 -23.01
C ALA A 218 9.63 18.85 -24.32
N GLY A 219 8.63 18.90 -25.19
CA GLY A 219 8.67 18.31 -26.53
C GLY A 219 9.69 18.99 -27.43
N GLU A 220 9.79 20.33 -27.40
CA GLU A 220 10.76 21.09 -28.14
C GLU A 220 12.19 20.84 -27.63
N ALA A 221 12.38 20.82 -26.30
CA ALA A 221 13.66 20.49 -25.69
C ALA A 221 14.04 19.00 -25.79
N ASN A 222 13.10 18.12 -26.18
CA ASN A 222 13.26 16.68 -26.26
C ASN A 222 13.79 16.06 -24.96
N VAL A 223 13.22 16.49 -23.82
CA VAL A 223 13.60 16.03 -22.48
C VAL A 223 12.42 15.35 -21.77
N PRO A 224 12.68 14.48 -20.79
CA PRO A 224 11.62 13.87 -19.97
C PRO A 224 10.74 14.92 -19.28
N PHE A 225 9.44 14.67 -19.27
CA PHE A 225 8.43 15.55 -18.67
C PHE A 225 7.74 14.83 -17.50
N PHE A 226 7.86 15.40 -16.31
CA PHE A 226 7.19 14.94 -15.10
C PHE A 226 6.04 15.88 -14.80
N SER A 227 4.83 15.39 -14.78
CA SER A 227 3.63 16.21 -14.49
C SER A 227 2.92 15.73 -13.24
N ILE A 228 2.57 16.67 -12.39
CA ILE A 228 1.78 16.43 -11.17
C ILE A 228 0.85 17.63 -10.93
N SER A 229 -0.34 17.38 -10.40
CA SER A 229 -1.22 18.45 -9.91
C SER A 229 -0.88 18.80 -8.47
N GLY A 230 -0.89 20.09 -8.12
CA GLY A 230 -0.76 20.56 -6.74
C GLY A 230 -1.79 19.93 -5.80
N SER A 231 -2.97 19.62 -6.31
CA SER A 231 -4.02 18.92 -5.56
C SER A 231 -3.65 17.47 -5.18
N GLU A 232 -2.79 16.79 -5.95
CA GLU A 232 -2.31 15.44 -5.65
C GLU A 232 -1.35 15.38 -4.45
N PHE A 233 -0.80 16.51 -4.06
CA PHE A 233 0.02 16.63 -2.86
C PHE A 233 -0.81 16.83 -1.60
N VAL A 234 -2.07 17.26 -1.72
CA VAL A 234 -2.98 17.46 -0.59
C VAL A 234 -3.69 16.14 -0.32
N GLU A 235 -3.16 15.36 0.60
CA GLU A 235 -3.70 14.06 0.99
C GLU A 235 -4.31 14.12 2.40
N MET A 236 -5.12 13.11 2.73
CA MET A 236 -5.80 13.03 4.03
C MET A 236 -4.85 12.63 5.17
N PHE A 237 -3.63 12.16 4.86
CA PHE A 237 -2.65 11.69 5.85
C PHE A 237 -1.45 12.61 5.94
N VAL A 238 -1.16 13.08 7.14
CA VAL A 238 -0.05 13.99 7.43
C VAL A 238 1.30 13.40 6.98
N GLY A 239 2.06 14.18 6.20
CA GLY A 239 3.40 13.83 5.73
C GLY A 239 3.46 13.07 4.40
N MET A 240 2.34 12.62 3.83
CA MET A 240 2.33 11.96 2.52
C MET A 240 2.65 12.93 1.38
N GLY A 241 2.14 14.14 1.42
CA GLY A 241 2.44 15.18 0.44
C GLY A 241 3.92 15.50 0.37
N ALA A 242 4.58 15.69 1.50
CA ALA A 242 6.01 15.93 1.58
C ALA A 242 6.85 14.74 1.07
N SER A 243 6.39 13.50 1.27
CA SER A 243 7.06 12.32 0.71
C SER A 243 6.95 12.28 -0.81
N LYS A 244 5.77 12.59 -1.37
CA LYS A 244 5.56 12.67 -2.82
C LYS A 244 6.47 13.72 -3.48
N VAL A 245 6.62 14.88 -2.84
CA VAL A 245 7.55 15.91 -3.31
C VAL A 245 8.96 15.36 -3.38
N ARG A 246 9.48 14.76 -2.30
CA ARG A 246 10.84 14.18 -2.28
C ARG A 246 11.04 13.12 -3.36
N ASP A 247 10.06 12.23 -3.53
CA ASP A 247 10.14 11.15 -4.53
C ASP A 247 10.14 11.71 -5.95
N LEU A 248 9.31 12.72 -6.25
CA LEU A 248 9.28 13.40 -7.54
C LEU A 248 10.64 14.03 -7.87
N PHE A 249 11.18 14.80 -6.94
CA PHE A 249 12.46 15.48 -7.14
C PHE A 249 13.65 14.52 -7.21
N LYS A 250 13.61 13.41 -6.49
CA LYS A 250 14.61 12.34 -6.61
C LYS A 250 14.59 11.73 -8.02
N GLN A 251 13.40 11.39 -8.53
CA GLN A 251 13.26 10.85 -9.88
C GLN A 251 13.69 11.85 -10.96
N ALA A 252 13.38 13.12 -10.77
CA ALA A 252 13.82 14.18 -11.68
C ALA A 252 15.36 14.30 -11.72
N LYS A 253 16.02 14.25 -10.56
CA LYS A 253 17.49 14.24 -10.48
C LYS A 253 18.12 13.04 -11.19
N GLU A 254 17.52 11.87 -11.08
CA GLU A 254 17.99 10.64 -11.72
C GLU A 254 17.84 10.67 -13.25
N LYS A 255 16.91 11.49 -13.76
CA LYS A 255 16.58 11.59 -15.19
C LYS A 255 16.91 12.95 -15.81
N ALA A 256 17.76 13.73 -15.17
CA ALA A 256 18.22 15.00 -15.74
C ALA A 256 19.04 14.78 -17.04
N PRO A 257 18.90 15.66 -18.07
CA PRO A 257 18.05 16.85 -18.08
C PRO A 257 16.56 16.55 -18.23
N CYS A 258 15.70 17.26 -17.48
CA CYS A 258 14.26 17.04 -17.50
C CYS A 258 13.48 18.28 -17.05
N ILE A 259 12.15 18.27 -17.32
CA ILE A 259 11.22 19.29 -16.85
C ILE A 259 10.27 18.64 -15.83
N VAL A 260 10.10 19.31 -14.68
CA VAL A 260 9.09 19.01 -13.67
C VAL A 260 7.98 20.05 -13.76
N PHE A 261 6.76 19.65 -14.06
CA PHE A 261 5.62 20.52 -14.14
C PHE A 261 4.65 20.28 -12.99
N ILE A 262 4.32 21.37 -12.28
CA ILE A 262 3.36 21.35 -11.17
C ILE A 262 2.15 22.21 -11.57
N ASP A 263 1.06 21.57 -11.93
CA ASP A 263 -0.19 22.27 -12.24
C ASP A 263 -0.90 22.69 -10.96
N GLU A 264 -1.66 23.77 -11.00
CA GLU A 264 -2.43 24.28 -9.85
C GLU A 264 -1.60 24.40 -8.57
N ILE A 265 -0.42 25.01 -8.67
CA ILE A 265 0.51 25.16 -7.54
C ILE A 265 -0.14 25.87 -6.34
N ASP A 266 -1.16 26.69 -6.56
CA ASP A 266 -1.93 27.37 -5.52
C ASP A 266 -2.67 26.40 -4.58
N ALA A 267 -2.88 25.13 -4.96
CA ALA A 267 -3.43 24.13 -4.06
C ALA A 267 -2.57 23.90 -2.81
N ILE A 268 -1.22 23.99 -2.95
CA ILE A 268 -0.27 23.82 -1.85
C ILE A 268 0.39 25.13 -1.44
N GLY A 269 0.47 26.08 -2.36
CA GLY A 269 1.24 27.31 -2.24
C GLY A 269 0.44 28.52 -1.71
N GLN A 270 -0.73 28.36 -1.11
CA GLN A 270 -1.54 29.47 -0.61
C GLN A 270 -0.91 30.18 0.58
N LYS A 271 -1.09 31.52 0.63
CA LYS A 271 -0.73 32.35 1.77
C LYS A 271 -1.37 31.86 3.06
N ARG A 272 -0.64 31.95 4.16
CA ARG A 272 -1.12 31.60 5.49
C ARG A 272 -2.27 32.54 5.90
N ASN A 273 -3.46 32.00 6.09
CA ASN A 273 -4.56 32.73 6.75
C ASN A 273 -4.50 32.50 8.24
N ALA A 274 -4.24 33.54 9.01
CA ALA A 274 -4.02 33.53 10.47
C ALA A 274 -5.27 33.16 11.32
N GLY A 275 -6.28 32.49 10.76
CA GLY A 275 -7.57 32.33 11.44
C GLY A 275 -8.20 30.93 11.44
N VAL A 276 -7.64 29.87 10.82
CA VAL A 276 -8.27 28.56 10.77
C VAL A 276 -7.36 27.49 11.37
N MET A 277 -7.64 27.14 12.61
CA MET A 277 -7.03 25.98 13.29
C MET A 277 -7.53 24.69 12.65
N GLY A 278 -6.62 23.85 12.14
CA GLY A 278 -6.87 22.43 12.01
C GLY A 278 -6.81 21.79 10.62
N GLY A 279 -6.49 22.51 9.54
CA GLY A 279 -6.45 21.89 8.20
C GLY A 279 -5.24 22.24 7.33
N ASN A 280 -4.33 23.07 7.83
CA ASN A 280 -3.24 23.65 7.04
C ASN A 280 -1.87 22.98 7.27
N ASP A 281 -1.72 22.16 8.30
CA ASP A 281 -0.40 21.62 8.68
C ASP A 281 0.23 20.76 7.57
N GLU A 282 -0.58 19.97 6.86
CA GLU A 282 -0.08 19.12 5.78
C GLU A 282 0.33 19.93 4.55
N ARG A 283 -0.49 20.91 4.17
CA ARG A 283 -0.16 21.82 3.05
C ARG A 283 1.11 22.60 3.35
N GLU A 284 1.24 23.10 4.56
CA GLU A 284 2.43 23.83 4.99
C GLU A 284 3.67 22.94 5.02
N GLN A 285 3.56 21.71 5.50
CA GLN A 285 4.65 20.74 5.48
C GLN A 285 5.06 20.40 4.04
N THR A 286 4.09 20.21 3.15
CA THR A 286 4.32 19.94 1.73
C THR A 286 4.97 21.11 1.03
N LEU A 287 4.49 22.35 1.28
CA LEU A 287 5.08 23.57 0.76
C LEU A 287 6.53 23.72 1.23
N ASN A 288 6.78 23.57 2.52
CA ASN A 288 8.13 23.67 3.08
C ASN A 288 9.07 22.62 2.48
N GLN A 289 8.58 21.40 2.23
CA GLN A 289 9.37 20.38 1.54
C GLN A 289 9.67 20.77 0.09
N LEU A 290 8.68 21.30 -0.65
CA LEU A 290 8.89 21.81 -2.01
C LEU A 290 9.96 22.90 -2.04
N LEU A 291 9.86 23.88 -1.15
CA LEU A 291 10.85 24.94 -1.05
C LEU A 291 12.26 24.39 -0.73
N THR A 292 12.35 23.42 0.17
CA THR A 292 13.63 22.75 0.51
C THR A 292 14.22 22.02 -0.68
N GLU A 293 13.41 21.29 -1.44
CA GLU A 293 13.90 20.60 -2.64
C GLU A 293 14.35 21.59 -3.72
N MET A 294 13.62 22.69 -3.93
CA MET A 294 14.02 23.74 -4.88
C MET A 294 15.32 24.44 -4.46
N ASP A 295 15.49 24.71 -3.18
CA ASP A 295 16.73 25.33 -2.66
C ASP A 295 17.93 24.37 -2.77
N GLY A 296 17.68 23.06 -2.64
CA GLY A 296 18.68 22.00 -2.76
C GLY A 296 19.11 21.68 -4.20
N PHE A 297 18.54 22.35 -5.22
CA PHE A 297 19.06 22.26 -6.58
C PHE A 297 20.21 23.26 -6.79
N GLU A 298 21.35 22.73 -7.22
CA GLU A 298 22.39 23.57 -7.80
C GLU A 298 21.95 23.99 -9.21
N GLY A 299 22.24 25.24 -9.59
CA GLY A 299 21.80 25.81 -10.87
C GLY A 299 22.23 25.06 -12.14
N ASN A 300 23.05 24.01 -12.01
CA ASN A 300 23.57 23.20 -13.10
C ASN A 300 23.02 21.76 -13.10
N SER A 301 21.95 21.47 -12.36
CA SER A 301 21.39 20.10 -12.25
C SER A 301 20.67 19.62 -13.51
N GLY A 302 20.42 20.50 -14.48
CA GLY A 302 19.67 20.18 -15.71
C GLY A 302 18.17 19.92 -15.45
N VAL A 303 17.68 20.21 -14.26
CA VAL A 303 16.24 20.09 -13.92
C VAL A 303 15.63 21.48 -13.87
N ILE A 304 14.57 21.69 -14.66
CA ILE A 304 13.79 22.93 -14.67
C ILE A 304 12.39 22.64 -14.12
N ILE A 305 11.93 23.53 -13.24
CA ILE A 305 10.62 23.41 -12.63
C ILE A 305 9.69 24.43 -13.29
N LEU A 306 8.64 23.94 -13.93
CA LEU A 306 7.54 24.79 -14.41
C LEU A 306 6.36 24.63 -13.44
N ALA A 307 5.72 25.71 -13.08
CA ALA A 307 4.47 25.64 -12.30
C ALA A 307 3.38 26.50 -12.98
N ALA A 308 2.14 26.11 -12.86
CA ALA A 308 1.01 26.86 -13.36
C ALA A 308 0.07 27.27 -12.23
N THR A 309 -0.46 28.50 -12.34
CA THR A 309 -1.51 28.99 -11.44
C THR A 309 -2.48 29.92 -12.17
N ASN A 310 -3.73 29.88 -11.74
CA ASN A 310 -4.75 30.82 -12.16
C ASN A 310 -4.89 32.00 -11.18
N ARG A 311 -4.23 31.93 -10.01
CA ARG A 311 -4.35 32.89 -8.91
C ARG A 311 -3.01 33.27 -8.31
N PRO A 312 -2.17 34.00 -9.04
CA PRO A 312 -0.83 34.36 -8.58
C PRO A 312 -0.81 35.17 -7.28
N GLU A 313 -1.88 35.93 -7.02
CA GLU A 313 -2.06 36.76 -5.82
C GLU A 313 -2.28 35.93 -4.54
N SER A 314 -2.73 34.68 -4.68
CA SER A 314 -2.95 33.78 -3.56
C SER A 314 -1.68 33.06 -3.10
N LEU A 315 -0.61 33.08 -3.90
CA LEU A 315 0.61 32.35 -3.64
C LEU A 315 1.42 32.94 -2.48
N ASP A 316 2.04 32.06 -1.69
CA ASP A 316 2.99 32.44 -0.65
C ASP A 316 4.21 33.14 -1.29
N PRO A 317 4.60 34.34 -0.81
CA PRO A 317 5.76 35.06 -1.33
C PRO A 317 7.07 34.25 -1.29
N ALA A 318 7.16 33.24 -0.45
CA ALA A 318 8.32 32.37 -0.38
C ALA A 318 8.55 31.58 -1.68
N LEU A 319 7.49 31.26 -2.43
CA LEU A 319 7.60 30.58 -3.72
C LEU A 319 8.22 31.44 -4.82
N THR A 320 8.01 32.75 -4.76
CA THR A 320 8.43 33.69 -5.82
C THR A 320 9.73 34.42 -5.48
N ARG A 321 10.49 33.94 -4.50
CA ARG A 321 11.83 34.47 -4.18
C ARG A 321 12.87 34.07 -5.20
N PRO A 322 13.94 34.88 -5.40
CA PRO A 322 15.06 34.50 -6.25
C PRO A 322 15.60 33.11 -5.91
N GLY A 323 15.89 32.32 -6.96
CA GLY A 323 16.34 30.93 -6.83
C GLY A 323 15.22 29.90 -6.68
N ARG A 324 13.94 30.33 -6.81
CA ARG A 324 12.75 29.46 -6.86
C ARG A 324 11.95 29.77 -8.12
N PHE A 325 10.67 30.16 -8.03
CA PHE A 325 9.91 30.67 -9.18
C PHE A 325 10.18 32.16 -9.38
N ASP A 326 11.37 32.47 -9.81
CA ASP A 326 11.84 33.85 -9.97
C ASP A 326 11.44 34.46 -11.33
N ARG A 327 11.07 33.62 -12.30
CA ARG A 327 10.56 34.07 -13.60
C ARG A 327 9.06 33.83 -13.68
N ARG A 328 8.32 34.86 -14.10
CA ARG A 328 6.87 34.76 -14.35
C ARG A 328 6.62 34.97 -15.83
N VAL A 329 5.87 34.05 -16.42
CA VAL A 329 5.45 34.10 -17.81
C VAL A 329 3.93 34.22 -17.85
N PRO A 330 3.38 35.37 -18.28
CA PRO A 330 1.95 35.50 -18.47
C PRO A 330 1.51 34.68 -19.67
N VAL A 331 0.40 33.93 -19.50
CA VAL A 331 -0.24 33.17 -20.56
C VAL A 331 -1.67 33.75 -20.71
N GLU A 332 -1.80 34.63 -21.66
CA GLU A 332 -3.04 35.34 -21.90
C GLU A 332 -4.05 34.51 -22.72
N LEU A 333 -5.26 34.96 -22.80
CA LEU A 333 -6.26 34.35 -23.66
C LEU A 333 -5.83 34.60 -25.14
N PRO A 334 -5.95 33.60 -26.02
CA PRO A 334 -5.59 33.75 -27.41
C PRO A 334 -6.40 34.88 -28.04
N ASP A 335 -5.78 35.65 -28.89
CA ASP A 335 -6.39 36.70 -29.67
C ASP A 335 -7.36 36.15 -30.75
N LEU A 336 -7.89 37.00 -31.62
CA LEU A 336 -8.81 36.55 -32.64
C LEU A 336 -8.17 35.59 -33.63
N GLN A 337 -6.88 35.81 -33.94
CA GLN A 337 -6.11 35.03 -34.90
C GLN A 337 -5.74 33.66 -34.37
N GLY A 338 -5.41 33.58 -33.08
CA GLY A 338 -5.12 32.31 -32.41
C GLY A 338 -6.35 31.47 -32.06
N ARG A 339 -7.56 31.94 -32.38
CA ARG A 339 -8.82 31.19 -32.17
C ARG A 339 -9.39 30.59 -33.47
N GLU A 340 -8.90 31.02 -34.62
CA GLU A 340 -9.24 30.49 -35.94
C GLU A 340 -8.38 29.33 -36.34
#